data_7a444787c8cfd2544042055d4746ee5b
#
_entry.id   7a444787c8cfd2544042055d4746ee5b
#
_cell.length_a   1.000
_cell.length_b   1.000
_cell.length_c   1.000
_cell.angle_alpha   90.00
_cell.angle_beta   90.00
_cell.angle_gamma   90.00
#
_symmetry.space_group_name_H-M   'P 1'
#
loop_
_entity.id
_entity.type
_entity.pdbx_description
1 polymer ?
#
loop_
_entity_poly.entity_id
_entity_poly.type
_entity_poly.pdbx_seq_one_letter_code
_entity_poly.pdbx_strand_id
1 'polypeptide(L)'
;YNEVLLISSYKDKDISSNYIEKIFSESVYTPTEEFLYSLKWIKPDEFKKYLKYRNLVFISISEPKDSTIDVLVDKFKSSYKENIFILNDVYAKNQALLFLSFKDSVDMKNNFSIHEKWILDNIDDNISKSMELYMYRNGENIELEKQIDAYYNLNTKIQKDYMIIKDNFLDDGFVWIGRGYPYRWVTIKRANYLDELMLWYDFKDSISKNMSNVKIVDYYKNILYESDDI
;
A
#
# COMPACT_ATOMS: atom_id res chain seq x y z
N TYR A 1 5.43 -4.80 -3.91
CA TYR A 1 5.09 -3.39 -4.14
C TYR A 1 5.37 -2.52 -2.93
N ASN A 2 5.15 -3.02 -1.73
CA ASN A 2 5.35 -2.34 -0.45
C ASN A 2 6.80 -2.39 0.08
N GLU A 3 7.74 -2.90 -0.71
CA GLU A 3 9.15 -2.92 -0.33
C GLU A 3 9.76 -1.52 -0.46
N VAL A 4 10.39 -1.05 0.62
CA VAL A 4 11.10 0.23 0.69
C VAL A 4 12.57 -0.07 0.98
N LEU A 5 13.46 0.28 0.06
CA LEU A 5 14.88 0.08 0.22
C LEU A 5 15.52 1.33 0.83
N LEU A 6 16.16 1.16 1.95
CA LEU A 6 16.83 2.20 2.71
C LEU A 6 18.33 2.14 2.42
N ILE A 7 18.86 3.15 1.72
CA ILE A 7 20.25 3.23 1.31
C ILE A 7 20.96 4.18 2.26
N SER A 8 21.87 3.66 3.07
CA SER A 8 22.67 4.46 4.01
C SER A 8 23.99 3.80 4.32
N SER A 9 24.93 4.59 4.82
CA SER A 9 26.14 4.06 5.45
C SER A 9 25.78 3.31 6.74
N TYR A 10 26.73 2.52 7.25
CA TYR A 10 26.54 1.82 8.53
C TYR A 10 26.30 2.80 9.68
N LYS A 11 27.04 3.91 9.72
CA LYS A 11 26.94 4.94 10.77
C LYS A 11 25.60 5.66 10.72
N ASP A 12 25.17 6.05 9.52
CA ASP A 12 23.90 6.74 9.32
C ASP A 12 22.71 5.84 9.66
N LYS A 13 22.79 4.55 9.33
CA LYS A 13 21.82 3.55 9.74
C LYS A 13 21.71 3.47 11.27
N ASP A 14 22.85 3.38 11.96
CA ASP A 14 22.87 3.24 13.43
C ASP A 14 22.16 4.44 14.12
N ILE A 15 22.34 5.63 13.56
CA ILE A 15 21.70 6.85 14.07
C ILE A 15 20.21 6.93 13.70
N SER A 16 19.83 6.53 12.49
CA SER A 16 18.52 6.79 11.91
C SER A 16 17.51 5.63 12.04
N SER A 17 17.96 4.40 12.27
CA SER A 17 17.11 3.21 12.18
C SER A 17 15.85 3.29 13.03
N ASN A 18 15.96 3.66 14.31
CA ASN A 18 14.83 3.75 15.21
C ASN A 18 13.75 4.76 14.74
N TYR A 19 14.16 5.85 14.08
CA TYR A 19 13.23 6.85 13.56
C TYR A 19 12.56 6.38 12.28
N ILE A 20 13.34 5.81 11.36
CA ILE A 20 12.84 5.28 10.10
C ILE A 20 11.88 4.11 10.35
N GLU A 21 12.29 3.15 11.18
CA GLU A 21 11.45 1.99 11.48
C GLU A 21 10.15 2.37 12.18
N LYS A 22 10.19 3.41 13.02
CA LYS A 22 8.97 3.96 13.65
C LYS A 22 8.00 4.55 12.62
N ILE A 23 8.50 5.36 11.66
CA ILE A 23 7.66 5.96 10.61
C ILE A 23 6.96 4.87 9.78
N PHE A 24 7.69 3.83 9.40
CA PHE A 24 7.18 2.74 8.57
C PHE A 24 6.62 1.55 9.38
N SER A 25 6.26 1.74 10.63
CA SER A 25 5.74 0.67 11.51
C SER A 25 4.23 0.49 11.41
N GLU A 26 3.55 1.23 10.55
CA GLU A 26 2.10 1.10 10.38
C GLU A 26 1.71 -0.28 9.92
N SER A 27 0.68 -0.84 10.56
CA SER A 27 0.16 -2.16 10.27
C SER A 27 -1.37 -2.13 10.14
N VAL A 28 -1.90 -3.13 9.43
CA VAL A 28 -3.33 -3.40 9.34
C VAL A 28 -3.62 -4.80 9.86
N TYR A 29 -4.78 -4.98 10.45
CA TYR A 29 -5.21 -6.26 10.97
C TYR A 29 -6.10 -6.97 9.94
N THR A 30 -5.55 -8.01 9.28
CA THR A 30 -6.23 -8.77 8.23
C THR A 30 -6.08 -10.28 8.46
N PRO A 31 -6.76 -10.91 9.15
CA PRO A 31 -6.89 -11.65 10.37
C PRO A 31 -5.63 -11.73 11.25
N THR A 32 -4.48 -11.47 10.72
CA THR A 32 -3.21 -11.31 11.44
C THR A 32 -2.69 -9.90 11.21
N GLU A 33 -1.82 -9.43 12.07
CA GLU A 33 -1.16 -8.15 11.88
C GLU A 33 -0.22 -8.21 10.67
N GLU A 34 -0.45 -7.33 9.70
CA GLU A 34 0.39 -7.19 8.51
C GLU A 34 0.94 -5.77 8.43
N PHE A 35 2.26 -5.66 8.35
CA PHE A 35 2.91 -4.36 8.17
C PHE A 35 2.66 -3.83 6.75
N LEU A 36 2.33 -2.54 6.65
CA LEU A 36 2.10 -1.89 5.37
C LEU A 36 3.39 -1.80 4.54
N TYR A 37 4.55 -1.73 5.19
CA TYR A 37 5.85 -1.60 4.55
C TYR A 37 6.78 -2.74 4.90
N SER A 38 7.56 -3.17 3.91
CA SER A 38 8.67 -4.11 4.07
C SER A 38 9.98 -3.36 3.89
N LEU A 39 10.71 -3.13 4.98
CA LEU A 39 11.95 -2.36 4.96
C LEU A 39 13.17 -3.25 4.72
N LYS A 40 14.08 -2.78 3.86
CA LYS A 40 15.35 -3.45 3.62
C LYS A 40 16.49 -2.44 3.55
N TRP A 41 17.45 -2.60 4.43
CA TRP A 41 18.67 -1.78 4.45
C TRP A 41 19.69 -2.26 3.42
N ILE A 42 20.20 -1.33 2.63
CA ILE A 42 21.16 -1.55 1.55
C ILE A 42 22.39 -0.66 1.77
N LYS A 43 23.57 -1.22 1.61
CA LYS A 43 24.80 -0.43 1.64
C LYS A 43 24.95 0.39 0.37
N PRO A 44 25.56 1.60 0.43
CA PRO A 44 25.72 2.46 -0.74
C PRO A 44 26.47 1.82 -1.91
N ASP A 45 27.46 0.96 -1.64
CA ASP A 45 28.21 0.23 -2.65
C ASP A 45 27.41 -0.85 -3.37
N GLU A 46 26.36 -1.37 -2.72
CA GLU A 46 25.44 -2.35 -3.30
C GLU A 46 24.29 -1.72 -4.10
N PHE A 47 24.08 -0.42 -4.01
CA PHE A 47 22.95 0.29 -4.61
C PHE A 47 22.75 -0.02 -6.10
N LYS A 48 23.83 -0.21 -6.86
CA LYS A 48 23.75 -0.52 -8.29
C LYS A 48 22.95 -1.79 -8.61
N LYS A 49 22.86 -2.73 -7.67
CA LYS A 49 22.07 -3.96 -7.83
C LYS A 49 20.56 -3.69 -7.75
N TYR A 50 20.16 -2.57 -7.17
CA TYR A 50 18.80 -2.22 -6.81
C TYR A 50 18.21 -1.06 -7.61
N LEU A 51 18.87 -0.63 -8.69
CA LEU A 51 18.45 0.52 -9.51
C LEU A 51 17.00 0.46 -10.02
N LYS A 52 16.45 -0.74 -10.20
CA LYS A 52 15.10 -0.93 -10.73
C LYS A 52 14.03 -1.05 -9.66
N TYR A 53 14.40 -0.97 -8.38
CA TYR A 53 13.43 -0.98 -7.30
C TYR A 53 12.62 0.32 -7.27
N ARG A 54 11.39 0.24 -6.81
CA ARG A 54 10.43 1.35 -6.96
C ARG A 54 10.54 2.39 -5.88
N ASN A 55 10.79 1.98 -4.64
CA ASN A 55 10.85 2.88 -3.49
C ASN A 55 12.26 2.83 -2.91
N LEU A 56 13.04 3.87 -3.17
CA LEU A 56 14.42 4.01 -2.73
C LEU A 56 14.52 5.24 -1.82
N VAL A 57 14.99 5.06 -0.61
CA VAL A 57 15.18 6.13 0.37
C VAL A 57 16.65 6.24 0.70
N PHE A 58 17.28 7.34 0.33
CA PHE A 58 18.66 7.66 0.64
C PHE A 58 18.72 8.45 1.92
N ILE A 59 19.52 7.99 2.87
CA ILE A 59 19.68 8.62 4.18
C ILE A 59 21.13 8.99 4.37
N SER A 60 21.42 10.26 4.54
CA SER A 60 22.76 10.81 4.76
C SER A 60 22.77 11.76 5.95
N ILE A 61 23.73 11.56 6.85
CA ILE A 61 23.99 12.42 8.00
C ILE A 61 25.44 12.88 7.90
N SER A 62 25.65 14.14 7.53
CA SER A 62 26.97 14.65 7.15
C SER A 62 27.93 14.85 8.33
N GLU A 63 27.43 14.85 9.56
CA GLU A 63 28.26 14.97 10.76
C GLU A 63 27.96 13.82 11.76
N PRO A 64 28.83 12.80 11.86
CA PRO A 64 30.17 12.71 11.20
C PRO A 64 30.07 12.36 9.72
N LYS A 65 30.88 13.03 8.89
CA LYS A 65 30.86 12.85 7.43
C LYS A 65 31.19 11.42 7.04
N ASP A 66 30.35 10.85 6.19
CA ASP A 66 30.54 9.56 5.55
C ASP A 66 30.55 9.73 4.02
N SER A 67 31.72 9.59 3.40
CA SER A 67 31.88 9.84 1.98
C SER A 67 31.17 8.85 1.06
N THR A 68 30.70 7.71 1.57
CA THR A 68 30.10 6.67 0.73
C THR A 68 28.68 7.02 0.31
N ILE A 69 27.87 7.54 1.21
CA ILE A 69 26.50 7.97 0.92
C ILE A 69 26.47 9.42 0.42
N ASP A 70 27.30 10.31 0.96
CA ASP A 70 27.34 11.72 0.57
C ASP A 70 27.61 11.89 -0.93
N VAL A 71 28.52 11.10 -1.51
CA VAL A 71 28.78 11.13 -2.95
C VAL A 71 27.55 10.79 -3.79
N LEU A 72 26.71 9.87 -3.32
CA LEU A 72 25.46 9.53 -4.00
C LEU A 72 24.44 10.66 -3.87
N VAL A 73 24.30 11.23 -2.69
CA VAL A 73 23.35 12.33 -2.43
C VAL A 73 23.78 13.60 -3.16
N ASP A 74 25.04 13.99 -3.10
CA ASP A 74 25.58 15.19 -3.73
C ASP A 74 25.44 15.20 -5.25
N LYS A 75 25.50 14.02 -5.88
CA LYS A 75 25.23 13.88 -7.31
C LYS A 75 23.87 14.43 -7.71
N PHE A 76 22.86 14.29 -6.85
CA PHE A 76 21.49 14.74 -7.09
C PHE A 76 21.21 16.09 -6.43
N LYS A 77 21.83 16.38 -5.29
CA LYS A 77 21.64 17.61 -4.50
C LYS A 77 22.05 18.88 -5.24
N SER A 78 22.99 18.79 -6.20
CA SER A 78 23.35 19.94 -7.03
C SER A 78 22.17 20.56 -7.81
N SER A 79 21.11 19.81 -8.03
CA SER A 79 19.89 20.24 -8.71
C SER A 79 18.77 20.69 -7.75
N TYR A 80 18.96 20.49 -6.42
CA TYR A 80 17.94 20.77 -5.40
C TYR A 80 18.55 21.53 -4.22
N LYS A 81 17.86 22.59 -3.80
CA LYS A 81 18.32 23.42 -2.66
C LYS A 81 17.92 22.83 -1.30
N GLU A 82 16.94 21.95 -1.30
CA GLU A 82 16.36 21.36 -0.10
C GLU A 82 17.15 20.11 0.33
N ASN A 83 17.19 19.86 1.64
CA ASN A 83 17.85 18.70 2.21
C ASN A 83 16.97 17.44 2.17
N ILE A 84 15.66 17.62 1.99
CA ILE A 84 14.67 16.55 1.84
C ILE A 84 13.95 16.79 0.52
N PHE A 85 14.07 15.86 -0.41
CA PHE A 85 13.46 15.97 -1.73
C PHE A 85 13.21 14.59 -2.35
N ILE A 86 12.34 14.54 -3.36
CA ILE A 86 12.03 13.34 -4.11
C ILE A 86 12.30 13.53 -5.59
N LEU A 87 12.82 12.47 -6.22
CA LEU A 87 12.96 12.35 -7.67
C LEU A 87 12.15 11.16 -8.16
N ASN A 88 11.41 11.37 -9.24
CA ASN A 88 10.64 10.30 -9.85
C ASN A 88 11.29 9.81 -11.15
N ASP A 89 11.13 8.50 -11.42
CA ASP A 89 11.50 7.89 -12.71
C ASP A 89 12.96 8.05 -13.15
N VAL A 90 13.91 8.05 -12.20
CA VAL A 90 15.32 8.29 -12.50
C VAL A 90 15.97 7.09 -13.20
N TYR A 91 15.75 5.88 -12.70
CA TYR A 91 16.34 4.65 -13.22
C TYR A 91 15.30 3.67 -13.75
N ALA A 92 14.06 3.81 -13.35
CA ALA A 92 12.96 2.95 -13.78
C ALA A 92 11.63 3.74 -13.75
N LYS A 93 10.66 3.29 -14.53
CA LYS A 93 9.28 3.85 -14.48
C LYS A 93 8.61 3.52 -13.17
N ASN A 94 7.80 4.44 -12.69
CA ASN A 94 7.07 4.35 -11.41
C ASN A 94 8.03 4.14 -10.23
N GLN A 95 9.11 4.88 -10.22
CA GLN A 95 10.13 4.85 -9.20
C GLN A 95 10.14 6.17 -8.44
N ALA A 96 10.21 6.08 -7.12
CA ALA A 96 10.42 7.19 -6.20
C ALA A 96 11.81 7.05 -5.55
N LEU A 97 12.66 8.06 -5.72
CA LEU A 97 13.94 8.22 -5.02
C LEU A 97 13.76 9.36 -4.02
N LEU A 98 13.64 9.03 -2.77
CA LEU A 98 13.52 9.99 -1.67
C LEU A 98 14.91 10.21 -1.05
N PHE A 99 15.29 11.46 -0.91
CA PHE A 99 16.57 11.87 -0.31
C PHE A 99 16.30 12.56 1.02
N LEU A 100 16.89 12.02 2.07
CA LEU A 100 16.85 12.52 3.44
C LEU A 100 18.28 12.87 3.86
N SER A 101 18.66 14.13 3.75
CA SER A 101 20.00 14.60 4.06
C SER A 101 19.95 15.52 5.27
N PHE A 102 20.71 15.20 6.29
CA PHE A 102 20.73 15.93 7.55
C PHE A 102 22.17 16.36 7.89
N LYS A 103 22.28 17.48 8.58
CA LYS A 103 23.57 17.98 9.04
C LYS A 103 24.15 17.10 10.15
N ASP A 104 23.31 16.75 11.13
CA ASP A 104 23.67 15.94 12.28
C ASP A 104 22.42 15.22 12.84
N SER A 105 22.58 14.49 13.93
CA SER A 105 21.48 13.75 14.57
C SER A 105 20.41 14.65 15.18
N VAL A 106 20.75 15.88 15.55
CA VAL A 106 19.77 16.86 16.11
C VAL A 106 18.93 17.43 14.99
N ASP A 107 19.56 17.82 13.89
CA ASP A 107 18.91 18.28 12.68
C ASP A 107 17.97 17.18 12.12
N MET A 108 18.42 15.94 12.10
CA MET A 108 17.59 14.80 11.70
C MET A 108 16.33 14.70 12.57
N LYS A 109 16.45 14.71 13.92
CA LYS A 109 15.31 14.61 14.81
C LYS A 109 14.27 15.70 14.58
N ASN A 110 14.74 16.93 14.41
CA ASN A 110 13.86 18.08 14.21
C ASN A 110 13.13 18.00 12.87
N ASN A 111 13.85 17.69 11.80
CA ASN A 111 13.28 17.65 10.46
C ASN A 111 12.43 16.40 10.21
N PHE A 112 12.73 15.27 10.85
CA PHE A 112 11.90 14.07 10.76
C PHE A 112 10.48 14.33 11.21
N SER A 113 10.31 14.95 12.39
CA SER A 113 8.97 15.26 12.94
C SER A 113 8.15 16.17 12.02
N ILE A 114 8.82 17.09 11.31
CA ILE A 114 8.16 18.03 10.42
C ILE A 114 7.75 17.35 9.10
N HIS A 115 8.57 16.45 8.60
CA HIS A 115 8.42 15.86 7.26
C HIS A 115 7.85 14.42 7.27
N GLU A 116 7.56 13.84 8.43
CA GLU A 116 7.09 12.45 8.57
C GLU A 116 5.90 12.17 7.65
N LYS A 117 4.86 12.96 7.74
CA LYS A 117 3.67 12.81 6.89
C LYS A 117 4.00 12.93 5.41
N TRP A 118 4.82 13.90 5.03
CA TRP A 118 5.21 14.09 3.63
C TRP A 118 6.01 12.90 3.09
N ILE A 119 6.90 12.32 3.91
CA ILE A 119 7.67 11.11 3.56
C ILE A 119 6.72 9.95 3.28
N LEU A 120 5.80 9.68 4.20
CA LEU A 120 4.80 8.61 4.07
C LEU A 120 3.91 8.82 2.85
N ASP A 121 3.29 10.01 2.71
CA ASP A 121 2.39 10.32 1.60
C ASP A 121 3.05 10.06 0.23
N ASN A 122 4.33 10.43 0.06
CA ASN A 122 5.04 10.20 -1.21
C ASN A 122 5.34 8.72 -1.48
N ILE A 123 5.68 7.95 -0.47
CA ILE A 123 5.91 6.51 -0.61
C ILE A 123 4.58 5.79 -0.88
N ASP A 124 3.52 6.14 -0.17
CA ASP A 124 2.18 5.56 -0.35
C ASP A 124 1.60 5.85 -1.73
N ASP A 125 1.74 7.08 -2.19
CA ASP A 125 1.32 7.47 -3.54
C ASP A 125 2.03 6.63 -4.60
N ASN A 126 3.33 6.40 -4.44
CA ASN A 126 4.10 5.57 -5.38
C ASN A 126 3.74 4.08 -5.29
N ILE A 127 3.51 3.55 -4.09
CA ILE A 127 3.04 2.18 -3.87
C ILE A 127 1.65 2.02 -4.49
N SER A 128 0.71 2.91 -4.19
CA SER A 128 -0.67 2.87 -4.68
C SER A 128 -0.73 2.94 -6.20
N LYS A 129 -0.02 3.87 -6.83
CA LYS A 129 0.13 3.93 -8.28
C LYS A 129 0.66 2.64 -8.88
N SER A 130 1.68 2.08 -8.26
CA SER A 130 2.32 0.86 -8.73
C SER A 130 1.40 -0.35 -8.61
N MET A 131 0.62 -0.42 -7.54
CA MET A 131 -0.40 -1.45 -7.33
C MET A 131 -1.54 -1.30 -8.34
N GLU A 132 -2.05 -0.10 -8.56
CA GLU A 132 -3.10 0.18 -9.54
C GLU A 132 -2.67 -0.27 -10.94
N LEU A 133 -1.49 0.15 -11.40
CA LEU A 133 -0.95 -0.25 -12.70
C LEU A 133 -0.77 -1.77 -12.84
N TYR A 134 -0.39 -2.45 -11.78
CA TYR A 134 -0.28 -3.91 -11.76
C TYR A 134 -1.66 -4.58 -11.79
N MET A 135 -2.58 -4.11 -10.97
CA MET A 135 -3.93 -4.68 -10.86
C MET A 135 -4.68 -4.59 -12.18
N TYR A 136 -4.59 -3.45 -12.86
CA TYR A 136 -5.30 -3.21 -14.13
C TYR A 136 -4.46 -3.44 -15.38
N ARG A 137 -3.30 -4.10 -15.28
CA ARG A 137 -2.42 -4.38 -16.44
C ARG A 137 -3.11 -5.16 -17.57
N ASN A 138 -4.11 -5.96 -17.24
CA ASN A 138 -4.90 -6.74 -18.20
C ASN A 138 -6.20 -6.03 -18.63
N GLY A 139 -6.41 -4.80 -18.14
CA GLY A 139 -7.58 -3.98 -18.38
C GLY A 139 -8.66 -4.08 -17.29
N GLU A 140 -9.75 -3.36 -17.54
CA GLU A 140 -10.91 -3.23 -16.66
C GLU A 140 -12.09 -4.03 -17.22
N ASN A 141 -13.01 -4.47 -16.37
CA ASN A 141 -14.26 -5.09 -16.76
C ASN A 141 -15.38 -4.04 -16.82
N ILE A 142 -15.33 -3.23 -17.88
CA ILE A 142 -16.24 -2.09 -18.09
C ILE A 142 -17.73 -2.49 -18.06
N GLU A 143 -18.04 -3.71 -18.51
CA GLU A 143 -19.44 -4.19 -18.51
C GLU A 143 -19.91 -4.45 -17.08
N LEU A 144 -19.10 -5.12 -16.28
CA LEU A 144 -19.41 -5.38 -14.87
C LEU A 144 -19.45 -4.08 -14.05
N GLU A 145 -18.56 -3.14 -14.32
CA GLU A 145 -18.56 -1.81 -13.69
C GLU A 145 -19.89 -1.08 -13.95
N LYS A 146 -20.36 -1.06 -15.19
CA LYS A 146 -21.64 -0.47 -15.55
C LYS A 146 -22.83 -1.15 -14.87
N GLN A 147 -22.81 -2.47 -14.74
CA GLN A 147 -23.85 -3.20 -14.02
C GLN A 147 -23.87 -2.84 -12.54
N ILE A 148 -22.70 -2.81 -11.89
CA ILE A 148 -22.57 -2.41 -10.48
C ILE A 148 -23.05 -0.98 -10.28
N ASP A 149 -22.64 -0.05 -11.14
CA ASP A 149 -23.10 1.33 -11.07
C ASP A 149 -24.61 1.45 -11.23
N ALA A 150 -25.19 0.79 -12.24
CA ALA A 150 -26.62 0.82 -12.51
C ALA A 150 -27.48 0.26 -11.34
N TYR A 151 -27.01 -0.79 -10.69
CA TYR A 151 -27.75 -1.45 -9.61
C TYR A 151 -27.51 -0.83 -8.24
N TYR A 152 -26.28 -0.40 -7.96
CA TYR A 152 -25.86 0.02 -6.63
C TYR A 152 -25.53 1.51 -6.52
N ASN A 153 -25.49 2.24 -7.65
CA ASN A 153 -25.00 3.62 -7.74
C ASN A 153 -23.59 3.74 -7.14
N LEU A 154 -22.74 2.77 -7.47
CA LEU A 154 -21.40 2.64 -6.98
C LEU A 154 -20.40 2.71 -8.14
N ASN A 155 -19.72 3.83 -8.26
CA ASN A 155 -18.64 4.00 -9.22
C ASN A 155 -17.38 3.28 -8.70
N THR A 156 -17.00 2.18 -9.35
CA THR A 156 -15.84 1.36 -8.97
C THR A 156 -15.08 0.90 -10.21
N LYS A 157 -13.80 0.61 -10.03
CA LYS A 157 -12.98 -0.06 -11.03
C LYS A 157 -12.86 -1.54 -10.71
N ILE A 158 -13.10 -2.39 -11.71
CA ILE A 158 -13.08 -3.84 -11.55
C ILE A 158 -12.09 -4.44 -12.54
N GLN A 159 -11.18 -5.28 -12.06
CA GLN A 159 -10.21 -5.97 -12.92
C GLN A 159 -10.94 -6.85 -13.93
N LYS A 160 -10.37 -6.97 -15.15
CA LYS A 160 -10.98 -7.65 -16.29
C LYS A 160 -11.36 -9.12 -16.03
N ASP A 161 -10.65 -9.78 -15.15
CA ASP A 161 -10.81 -11.21 -14.85
C ASP A 161 -11.85 -11.50 -13.74
N TYR A 162 -12.51 -10.48 -13.17
CA TYR A 162 -13.64 -10.68 -12.28
C TYR A 162 -14.90 -11.05 -13.07
N MET A 163 -15.70 -11.92 -12.49
CA MET A 163 -17.00 -12.33 -13.01
C MET A 163 -18.05 -12.33 -11.90
N ILE A 164 -19.32 -12.27 -12.28
CA ILE A 164 -20.41 -12.49 -11.35
C ILE A 164 -20.45 -13.99 -11.02
N ILE A 165 -20.30 -14.31 -9.74
CA ILE A 165 -20.47 -15.66 -9.21
C ILE A 165 -21.93 -15.90 -8.89
N LYS A 166 -22.57 -14.92 -8.25
CA LYS A 166 -24.00 -14.93 -7.95
C LYS A 166 -24.56 -13.52 -7.98
N ASP A 167 -25.71 -13.39 -8.63
CA ASP A 167 -26.52 -12.20 -8.66
C ASP A 167 -27.88 -12.51 -8.03
N ASN A 168 -28.21 -11.83 -6.96
CA ASN A 168 -29.49 -11.87 -6.30
C ASN A 168 -29.97 -10.44 -6.00
N PHE A 169 -29.70 -9.54 -6.94
CA PHE A 169 -29.97 -8.12 -6.76
C PHE A 169 -31.46 -7.81 -6.55
N LEU A 170 -32.34 -8.42 -7.35
CA LEU A 170 -33.78 -8.12 -7.31
C LEU A 170 -34.47 -8.57 -6.00
N ASP A 171 -34.05 -9.73 -5.48
CA ASP A 171 -34.68 -10.32 -4.30
C ASP A 171 -34.04 -9.85 -2.99
N ASP A 172 -32.73 -9.67 -2.97
CA ASP A 172 -31.97 -9.44 -1.75
C ASP A 172 -31.00 -8.25 -1.85
N GLY A 173 -30.93 -7.59 -3.01
CA GLY A 173 -29.98 -6.51 -3.24
C GLY A 173 -28.52 -6.94 -3.12
N PHE A 174 -28.20 -8.21 -3.39
CA PHE A 174 -26.90 -8.83 -3.17
C PHE A 174 -26.24 -9.23 -4.49
N VAL A 175 -24.96 -8.96 -4.63
CA VAL A 175 -24.11 -9.51 -5.70
C VAL A 175 -22.78 -10.01 -5.12
N TRP A 176 -22.35 -11.14 -5.64
CA TRP A 176 -21.05 -11.74 -5.37
C TRP A 176 -20.26 -11.81 -6.65
N ILE A 177 -19.14 -11.10 -6.68
CA ILE A 177 -18.19 -11.11 -7.78
C ILE A 177 -16.87 -11.71 -7.32
N GLY A 178 -16.16 -12.34 -8.22
CA GLY A 178 -14.87 -12.95 -7.87
C GLY A 178 -14.02 -13.25 -9.09
N ARG A 179 -12.79 -13.64 -8.81
CA ARG A 179 -11.80 -14.06 -9.81
C ARG A 179 -11.15 -15.37 -9.41
N GLY A 180 -10.55 -16.05 -10.40
CA GLY A 180 -9.74 -17.26 -10.19
C GLY A 180 -8.42 -16.97 -9.45
N TYR A 181 -7.50 -17.92 -9.54
CA TYR A 181 -6.23 -17.85 -8.79
C TYR A 181 -5.39 -16.59 -9.11
N PRO A 182 -4.90 -15.88 -8.07
CA PRO A 182 -5.25 -16.04 -6.66
C PRO A 182 -6.70 -15.64 -6.41
N TYR A 183 -7.42 -16.51 -5.70
CA TYR A 183 -8.86 -16.29 -5.44
C TYR A 183 -9.08 -15.01 -4.67
N ARG A 184 -9.99 -14.18 -5.18
CA ARG A 184 -10.43 -12.94 -4.54
C ARG A 184 -11.91 -12.72 -4.82
N TRP A 185 -12.64 -12.29 -3.79
CA TRP A 185 -14.07 -12.06 -3.87
C TRP A 185 -14.42 -10.69 -3.33
N VAL A 186 -15.49 -10.16 -3.87
CA VAL A 186 -16.14 -8.96 -3.36
C VAL A 186 -17.62 -9.23 -3.33
N THR A 187 -18.27 -8.92 -2.22
CA THR A 187 -19.71 -8.96 -2.06
C THR A 187 -20.23 -7.54 -1.86
N ILE A 188 -21.31 -7.20 -2.54
CA ILE A 188 -21.98 -5.92 -2.42
C ILE A 188 -23.43 -6.19 -2.03
N LYS A 189 -23.89 -5.54 -0.99
CA LYS A 189 -25.26 -5.62 -0.48
C LYS A 189 -25.87 -4.24 -0.40
N ARG A 190 -27.06 -4.06 -0.97
CA ARG A 190 -27.88 -2.88 -0.73
C ARG A 190 -28.61 -3.04 0.59
N ALA A 191 -28.52 -2.07 1.46
CA ALA A 191 -29.24 -2.04 2.72
C ALA A 191 -29.93 -0.68 2.93
N ASN A 192 -31.02 -0.69 3.66
CA ASN A 192 -31.82 0.52 3.94
C ASN A 192 -31.66 0.99 5.40
N TYR A 193 -30.68 0.49 6.10
CA TYR A 193 -30.44 0.78 7.51
C TYR A 193 -29.32 1.80 7.66
N LEU A 194 -29.41 2.65 8.68
CA LEU A 194 -28.35 3.59 9.09
C LEU A 194 -27.59 3.08 10.32
N ASP A 195 -28.11 2.05 11.00
CA ASP A 195 -27.48 1.45 12.17
C ASP A 195 -26.46 0.38 11.74
N GLU A 196 -25.21 0.55 12.15
CA GLU A 196 -24.10 -0.34 11.76
C GLU A 196 -24.32 -1.79 12.19
N LEU A 197 -24.93 -2.02 13.35
CA LEU A 197 -25.18 -3.36 13.85
C LEU A 197 -26.26 -4.08 13.03
N MET A 198 -27.33 -3.36 12.67
CA MET A 198 -28.39 -3.90 11.79
C MET A 198 -27.85 -4.16 10.39
N LEU A 199 -27.03 -3.27 9.85
CA LEU A 199 -26.33 -3.48 8.57
C LEU A 199 -25.48 -4.74 8.61
N TRP A 200 -24.77 -4.97 9.70
CA TRP A 200 -23.95 -6.15 9.88
C TRP A 200 -24.76 -7.44 9.93
N TYR A 201 -25.85 -7.49 10.69
CA TYR A 201 -26.72 -8.67 10.75
C TYR A 201 -27.37 -8.98 9.41
N ASP A 202 -27.88 -7.96 8.70
CA ASP A 202 -28.48 -8.12 7.38
C ASP A 202 -27.44 -8.63 6.36
N PHE A 203 -26.22 -8.15 6.44
CA PHE A 203 -25.13 -8.62 5.59
C PHE A 203 -24.77 -10.08 5.87
N LYS A 204 -24.66 -10.49 7.13
CA LYS A 204 -24.41 -11.90 7.54
C LYS A 204 -25.51 -12.82 7.00
N ASP A 205 -26.76 -12.43 7.15
CA ASP A 205 -27.90 -13.22 6.66
C ASP A 205 -27.86 -13.36 5.14
N SER A 206 -27.54 -12.28 4.43
CA SER A 206 -27.38 -12.31 2.98
C SER A 206 -26.24 -13.22 2.53
N ILE A 207 -25.10 -13.20 3.21
CA ILE A 207 -24.00 -14.10 2.92
C ILE A 207 -24.42 -15.55 3.16
N SER A 208 -24.99 -15.87 4.30
CA SER A 208 -25.46 -17.21 4.64
C SER A 208 -26.47 -17.75 3.64
N LYS A 209 -27.36 -16.89 3.13
CA LYS A 209 -28.37 -17.23 2.12
C LYS A 209 -27.76 -17.46 0.72
N ASN A 210 -26.76 -16.67 0.36
CA ASN A 210 -26.25 -16.60 -1.02
C ASN A 210 -24.93 -17.34 -1.24
N MET A 211 -24.17 -17.61 -0.17
CA MET A 211 -22.84 -18.23 -0.20
C MET A 211 -22.81 -19.43 0.75
N SER A 212 -23.40 -20.55 0.33
CA SER A 212 -23.62 -21.73 1.20
C SER A 212 -22.35 -22.39 1.74
N ASN A 213 -21.20 -22.17 1.09
CA ASN A 213 -19.92 -22.79 1.47
C ASN A 213 -18.97 -21.81 2.19
N VAL A 214 -19.49 -20.67 2.63
CA VAL A 214 -18.69 -19.67 3.34
C VAL A 214 -19.07 -19.66 4.81
N LYS A 215 -18.10 -19.93 5.67
CA LYS A 215 -18.24 -19.78 7.11
C LYS A 215 -17.79 -18.37 7.51
N ILE A 216 -18.70 -17.64 8.15
CA ILE A 216 -18.40 -16.30 8.66
C ILE A 216 -17.84 -16.47 10.08
N VAL A 217 -16.62 -16.02 10.31
CA VAL A 217 -16.03 -15.93 11.63
C VAL A 217 -16.17 -14.48 12.10
N ASP A 218 -16.97 -14.30 13.15
CA ASP A 218 -17.32 -13.00 13.70
C ASP A 218 -16.33 -12.61 14.80
N TYR A 219 -15.29 -11.87 14.44
CA TYR A 219 -14.53 -11.09 15.41
C TYR A 219 -15.03 -9.66 15.36
N TYR A 220 -15.52 -9.14 16.46
CA TYR A 220 -16.10 -7.81 16.61
C TYR A 220 -15.33 -6.75 15.77
N LYS A 221 -15.95 -6.29 14.66
CA LYS A 221 -15.44 -5.41 13.61
C LYS A 221 -14.40 -5.97 12.63
N ASN A 222 -13.91 -7.19 12.76
CA ASN A 222 -13.01 -7.80 11.78
C ASN A 222 -13.70 -9.03 11.19
N ILE A 223 -14.11 -8.91 9.93
CA ILE A 223 -14.83 -9.97 9.23
C ILE A 223 -13.82 -10.89 8.57
N LEU A 224 -13.76 -12.13 9.04
CA LEU A 224 -13.02 -13.20 8.41
C LEU A 224 -13.97 -14.14 7.67
N TYR A 225 -13.62 -14.45 6.44
CA TYR A 225 -14.31 -15.47 5.65
C TYR A 225 -13.38 -16.68 5.54
N GLU A 226 -13.82 -17.81 6.08
CA GLU A 226 -13.22 -19.12 5.77
C GLU A 226 -14.13 -19.84 4.77
N SER A 227 -13.56 -20.29 3.67
CA SER A 227 -14.24 -21.18 2.73
C SER A 227 -13.66 -22.58 2.89
N ASP A 228 -14.51 -23.55 3.13
CA ASP A 228 -14.09 -24.93 3.34
C ASP A 228 -13.71 -25.66 2.04
N ASP A 229 -14.11 -25.12 0.86
CA ASP A 229 -13.76 -25.71 -0.45
C ASP A 229 -13.88 -24.68 -1.59
N ILE A 230 -12.78 -24.33 -2.18
CA ILE A 230 -12.71 -23.83 -3.55
C ILE A 230 -11.58 -24.56 -4.30
#